data_9166acb1b00fe72b89aaa5cb9d499c4d
#
_entry.id   9166acb1b00fe72b89aaa5cb9d499c4d
#
_cell.length_a   1.000
_cell.length_b   1.000
_cell.length_c   1.000
_cell.angle_alpha   90.00
_cell.angle_beta   90.00
_cell.angle_gamma   90.00
#
_symmetry.space_group_name_H-M   'P 1'
#
loop_
_entity.id
_entity.type
_entity.pdbx_description
1 polymer ?
#
loop_
_entity_poly.entity_id
_entity_poly.type
_entity_poly.pdbx_seq_one_letter_code
_entity_poly.pdbx_strand_id
1 'polypeptide(L)'
;DAARSRSEADWLVGINGTRAMTAFNSRDGGFFLTTVGRVQTPTLSIMVEREEKIRKHVARDYWEVRAEFGAEAGVYEGKWFDPKFRKDDDAERRADRLWTQAEAEAIAQAVRSRSGTVREEAKPSTQASPLLYDLTTLQREANSRFGFSAKTTLSIAQALYEKHKVLTYPRTDARALPEDYVSVAKQTLEMIAAESMPGPLQELSRHAGKALSAGYVKPTKRIFDNSKISDHFAIIPTLQAPKALTEIEAKLYDLVVKRFIAVFYPSAEFMVTTRVTQVEAAGQTHHFQTNGKVLVNPGWMAVYGKEAAGEDA
;
A
#
# COMPACT_ATOMS: atom_id res chain seq x y z
N ASP A 1 -28.79 5.41 20.72
CA ASP A 1 -29.32 4.06 20.42
C ASP A 1 -28.23 3.08 19.98
N ALA A 2 -27.36 3.40 19.02
CA ALA A 2 -26.32 2.48 18.53
C ALA A 2 -25.30 2.04 19.61
N ALA A 3 -24.85 2.95 20.46
CA ALA A 3 -23.93 2.64 21.55
C ALA A 3 -24.55 1.71 22.60
N ARG A 4 -25.82 1.93 22.92
CA ARG A 4 -26.58 1.09 23.85
C ARG A 4 -26.79 -0.31 23.25
N SER A 5 -27.27 -0.39 22.01
CA SER A 5 -27.45 -1.68 21.32
C SER A 5 -26.16 -2.48 21.23
N ARG A 6 -25.03 -1.79 20.98
CA ARG A 6 -23.70 -2.43 20.96
C ARG A 6 -23.32 -2.98 22.34
N SER A 7 -23.53 -2.22 23.39
CA SER A 7 -23.24 -2.64 24.77
C SER A 7 -24.10 -3.81 25.21
N GLU A 8 -25.41 -3.75 24.92
CA GLU A 8 -26.34 -4.84 25.22
C GLU A 8 -26.02 -6.13 24.46
N ALA A 9 -25.71 -6.02 23.16
CA ALA A 9 -25.28 -7.15 22.34
C ALA A 9 -23.98 -7.79 22.86
N ASP A 10 -22.97 -6.98 23.20
CA ASP A 10 -21.72 -7.46 23.77
C ASP A 10 -21.95 -8.22 25.09
N TRP A 11 -22.80 -7.68 25.94
CA TRP A 11 -23.10 -8.30 27.22
C TRP A 11 -23.87 -9.61 27.04
N LEU A 12 -24.94 -9.61 26.26
CA LEU A 12 -25.78 -10.79 26.05
C LEU A 12 -25.04 -11.92 25.34
N VAL A 13 -24.37 -11.63 24.23
CA VAL A 13 -23.60 -12.63 23.46
C VAL A 13 -22.37 -13.09 24.24
N GLY A 14 -21.64 -12.16 24.83
CA GLY A 14 -20.41 -12.46 25.56
C GLY A 14 -20.67 -13.34 26.78
N ILE A 15 -21.67 -13.01 27.63
CA ILE A 15 -21.94 -13.77 28.85
C ILE A 15 -22.51 -15.15 28.56
N ASN A 16 -23.52 -15.23 27.67
CA ASN A 16 -24.17 -16.50 27.34
C ASN A 16 -23.24 -17.42 26.54
N GLY A 17 -22.52 -16.86 25.53
CA GLY A 17 -21.55 -17.62 24.75
C GLY A 17 -20.39 -18.14 25.61
N THR A 18 -19.84 -17.31 26.50
CA THR A 18 -18.78 -17.72 27.43
C THR A 18 -19.25 -18.83 28.37
N ARG A 19 -20.46 -18.72 28.93
CA ARG A 19 -21.02 -19.76 29.80
C ARG A 19 -21.23 -21.07 29.05
N ALA A 20 -21.83 -21.02 27.87
CA ALA A 20 -22.09 -22.19 27.05
C ALA A 20 -20.79 -22.90 26.63
N MET A 21 -19.83 -22.15 26.12
CA MET A 21 -18.54 -22.71 25.69
C MET A 21 -17.70 -23.23 26.84
N THR A 22 -17.70 -22.53 27.98
CA THR A 22 -17.02 -23.01 29.19
C THR A 22 -17.65 -24.31 29.71
N ALA A 23 -18.96 -24.41 29.76
CA ALA A 23 -19.67 -25.63 30.14
C ALA A 23 -19.39 -26.79 29.17
N PHE A 24 -19.41 -26.50 27.86
CA PHE A 24 -19.10 -27.48 26.82
C PHE A 24 -17.70 -28.04 26.94
N ASN A 25 -16.69 -27.18 27.10
CA ASN A 25 -15.28 -27.57 27.17
C ASN A 25 -14.89 -28.17 28.52
N SER A 26 -15.72 -28.05 29.56
CA SER A 26 -15.50 -28.59 30.89
C SER A 26 -16.26 -29.90 31.16
N ARG A 27 -16.87 -30.51 30.13
CA ARG A 27 -17.70 -31.74 30.28
C ARG A 27 -16.96 -32.93 30.88
N ASP A 28 -15.70 -33.10 30.47
CA ASP A 28 -14.89 -34.28 30.81
C ASP A 28 -14.03 -34.05 32.05
N GLY A 29 -14.38 -33.08 32.86
CA GLY A 29 -13.71 -32.68 34.09
C GLY A 29 -12.79 -31.47 33.95
N GLY A 30 -12.54 -30.80 35.07
CA GLY A 30 -11.79 -29.52 35.10
C GLY A 30 -12.68 -28.32 34.82
N PHE A 31 -12.06 -27.12 34.85
CA PHE A 31 -12.72 -25.87 34.52
C PHE A 31 -11.89 -25.14 33.45
N PHE A 32 -12.42 -25.07 32.23
CA PHE A 32 -11.75 -24.46 31.10
C PHE A 32 -12.51 -23.21 30.64
N LEU A 33 -12.19 -22.05 31.21
CA LEU A 33 -12.81 -20.79 30.85
C LEU A 33 -12.58 -20.51 29.35
N THR A 34 -13.66 -20.56 28.59
CA THR A 34 -13.63 -20.30 27.14
C THR A 34 -14.44 -19.04 26.86
N THR A 35 -13.74 -17.92 26.68
CA THR A 35 -14.36 -16.62 26.46
C THR A 35 -14.88 -16.49 25.02
N VAL A 36 -16.07 -15.92 24.89
CA VAL A 36 -16.69 -15.53 23.62
C VAL A 36 -16.88 -14.04 23.64
N GLY A 37 -16.49 -13.37 22.57
CA GLY A 37 -16.61 -11.91 22.46
C GLY A 37 -16.76 -11.46 21.02
N ARG A 38 -17.41 -10.34 20.83
CA ARG A 38 -17.71 -9.73 19.53
C ARG A 38 -16.46 -9.36 18.72
N VAL A 39 -15.34 -9.12 19.37
CA VAL A 39 -14.07 -8.81 18.72
C VAL A 39 -13.11 -10.01 18.71
N GLN A 40 -12.97 -10.67 19.85
CA GLN A 40 -12.01 -11.78 20.02
C GLN A 40 -12.36 -12.98 19.13
N THR A 41 -13.64 -13.41 19.16
CA THR A 41 -14.06 -14.62 18.43
C THR A 41 -13.98 -14.44 16.91
N PRO A 42 -14.48 -13.35 16.30
CA PRO A 42 -14.24 -13.11 14.86
C PRO A 42 -12.78 -12.97 14.48
N THR A 43 -11.96 -12.32 15.33
CA THR A 43 -10.53 -12.22 15.08
C THR A 43 -9.87 -13.59 15.07
N LEU A 44 -10.21 -14.45 16.03
CA LEU A 44 -9.72 -15.82 16.06
C LEU A 44 -10.18 -16.62 14.83
N SER A 45 -11.45 -16.46 14.42
CA SER A 45 -12.00 -17.12 13.22
C SER A 45 -11.19 -16.76 11.97
N ILE A 46 -10.87 -15.48 11.76
CA ILE A 46 -10.04 -15.03 10.64
C ILE A 46 -8.66 -15.71 10.66
N MET A 47 -8.05 -15.83 11.85
CA MET A 47 -6.76 -16.49 12.02
C MET A 47 -6.84 -17.99 11.70
N VAL A 48 -7.89 -18.67 12.20
CA VAL A 48 -8.11 -20.11 11.96
C VAL A 48 -8.36 -20.37 10.47
N GLU A 49 -9.23 -19.60 9.82
CA GLU A 49 -9.49 -19.72 8.39
C GLU A 49 -8.22 -19.53 7.56
N ARG A 50 -7.37 -18.58 7.96
CA ARG A 50 -6.08 -18.35 7.29
C ARG A 50 -5.14 -19.53 7.48
N GLU A 51 -5.04 -20.04 8.70
CA GLU A 51 -4.20 -21.20 9.03
C GLU A 51 -4.67 -22.45 8.29
N GLU A 52 -5.98 -22.69 8.21
CA GLU A 52 -6.53 -23.80 7.43
C GLU A 52 -6.20 -23.71 5.95
N LYS A 53 -6.26 -22.51 5.37
CA LYS A 53 -5.84 -22.29 3.96
C LYS A 53 -4.36 -22.61 3.77
N ILE A 54 -3.52 -22.21 4.73
CA ILE A 54 -2.07 -22.52 4.70
C ILE A 54 -1.85 -24.03 4.78
N ARG A 55 -2.52 -24.73 5.70
CA ARG A 55 -2.40 -26.20 5.86
C ARG A 55 -2.93 -27.00 4.67
N LYS A 56 -3.95 -26.47 3.99
CA LYS A 56 -4.53 -27.09 2.78
C LYS A 56 -3.76 -26.72 1.50
N HIS A 57 -2.80 -25.79 1.60
CA HIS A 57 -2.04 -25.37 0.43
C HIS A 57 -1.15 -26.52 -0.09
N VAL A 58 -1.29 -26.84 -1.35
CA VAL A 58 -0.43 -27.78 -2.05
C VAL A 58 0.39 -26.99 -3.05
N ALA A 59 1.70 -26.99 -2.89
CA ALA A 59 2.61 -26.35 -3.82
C ALA A 59 2.52 -27.01 -5.21
N ARG A 60 2.51 -26.21 -6.26
CA ARG A 60 2.52 -26.66 -7.65
C ARG A 60 3.72 -26.05 -8.36
N ASP A 61 4.54 -26.89 -8.93
CA ASP A 61 5.65 -26.44 -9.75
C ASP A 61 5.15 -25.86 -11.07
N TYR A 62 5.76 -24.79 -11.50
CA TYR A 62 5.56 -24.20 -12.82
C TYR A 62 6.88 -23.73 -13.41
N TRP A 63 6.90 -23.57 -14.70
CA TRP A 63 8.07 -23.11 -15.46
C TRP A 63 7.76 -21.80 -16.18
N GLU A 64 8.76 -20.98 -16.30
CA GLU A 64 8.74 -19.74 -17.08
C GLU A 64 9.86 -19.81 -18.13
N VAL A 65 9.58 -19.38 -19.34
CA VAL A 65 10.59 -19.25 -20.38
C VAL A 65 10.94 -17.78 -20.55
N ARG A 66 12.21 -17.46 -20.38
CA ARG A 66 12.78 -16.14 -20.60
C ARG A 66 13.79 -16.20 -21.72
N ALA A 67 13.81 -15.20 -22.58
CA ALA A 67 14.73 -15.09 -23.69
C ALA A 67 15.37 -13.71 -23.72
N GLU A 68 16.66 -13.66 -24.00
CA GLU A 68 17.38 -12.43 -24.30
C GLU A 68 17.36 -12.18 -25.82
N PHE A 69 17.03 -10.95 -26.20
CA PHE A 69 16.97 -10.50 -27.58
C PHE A 69 18.00 -9.42 -27.83
N GLY A 70 18.88 -9.62 -28.82
CA GLY A 70 19.79 -8.61 -29.30
C GLY A 70 19.13 -7.68 -30.31
N ALA A 71 19.31 -6.36 -30.14
CA ALA A 71 18.90 -5.33 -31.07
C ALA A 71 20.04 -4.31 -31.25
N GLU A 72 19.96 -3.41 -32.23
CA GLU A 72 20.99 -2.36 -32.43
C GLU A 72 21.24 -1.52 -31.18
N ALA A 73 20.20 -1.23 -30.39
CA ALA A 73 20.27 -0.42 -29.19
C ALA A 73 20.75 -1.19 -27.94
N GLY A 74 20.98 -2.50 -28.02
CA GLY A 74 21.41 -3.34 -26.91
C GLY A 74 20.60 -4.62 -26.76
N VAL A 75 20.65 -5.20 -25.56
CA VAL A 75 19.97 -6.47 -25.25
C VAL A 75 18.81 -6.20 -24.30
N TYR A 76 17.72 -6.94 -24.48
CA TYR A 76 16.56 -6.90 -23.58
C TYR A 76 16.03 -8.30 -23.30
N GLU A 77 15.46 -8.50 -22.11
CA GLU A 77 14.81 -9.75 -21.73
C GLU A 77 13.31 -9.71 -22.05
N GLY A 78 12.78 -10.82 -22.59
CA GLY A 78 11.35 -11.03 -22.75
C GLY A 78 10.91 -12.31 -22.05
N LYS A 79 9.75 -12.28 -21.43
CA LYS A 79 9.11 -13.42 -20.78
C LYS A 79 8.02 -13.98 -21.69
N TRP A 80 8.10 -15.28 -21.94
CA TRP A 80 7.10 -15.97 -22.76
C TRP A 80 5.70 -15.90 -22.13
N PHE A 81 4.67 -15.80 -22.96
CA PHE A 81 3.28 -15.88 -22.54
C PHE A 81 2.40 -16.46 -23.64
N ASP A 82 1.29 -17.08 -23.24
CA ASP A 82 0.23 -17.53 -24.15
C ASP A 82 -0.78 -16.41 -24.41
N PRO A 83 -0.83 -15.83 -25.62
CA PRO A 83 -1.77 -14.76 -25.95
C PRO A 83 -3.24 -15.21 -25.99
N LYS A 84 -3.49 -16.53 -26.02
CA LYS A 84 -4.83 -17.11 -26.00
C LYS A 84 -5.32 -17.44 -24.60
N PHE A 85 -4.45 -17.29 -23.58
CA PHE A 85 -4.82 -17.57 -22.20
C PHE A 85 -6.04 -16.76 -21.77
N ARG A 86 -7.01 -17.43 -21.16
CA ARG A 86 -8.15 -16.80 -20.49
C ARG A 86 -8.10 -17.13 -19.01
N LYS A 87 -8.24 -16.09 -18.20
CA LYS A 87 -8.26 -16.25 -16.75
C LYS A 87 -9.52 -17.04 -16.34
N ASP A 88 -9.31 -18.03 -15.50
CA ASP A 88 -10.36 -18.85 -14.85
C ASP A 88 -10.32 -18.67 -13.32
N ASP A 89 -11.00 -19.55 -12.58
CA ASP A 89 -11.10 -19.50 -11.12
C ASP A 89 -9.81 -19.96 -10.41
N ASP A 90 -8.88 -20.59 -11.11
CA ASP A 90 -7.57 -20.97 -10.60
C ASP A 90 -6.63 -19.75 -10.60
N ALA A 91 -6.43 -19.13 -9.44
CA ALA A 91 -5.59 -17.94 -9.29
C ALA A 91 -4.11 -18.18 -9.64
N GLU A 92 -3.66 -19.45 -9.67
CA GLU A 92 -2.29 -19.80 -10.01
C GLU A 92 -2.07 -19.93 -11.51
N ARG A 93 -3.12 -20.12 -12.28
CA ARG A 93 -3.03 -20.13 -13.75
C ARG A 93 -2.83 -18.72 -14.28
N ARG A 94 -1.74 -18.56 -15.03
CA ARG A 94 -1.33 -17.30 -15.65
C ARG A 94 -0.84 -17.56 -17.06
N ALA A 95 -0.95 -16.55 -17.89
CA ALA A 95 -0.50 -16.62 -19.29
C ALA A 95 1.00 -16.94 -19.45
N ASP A 96 1.79 -16.60 -18.45
CA ASP A 96 3.25 -16.71 -18.42
C ASP A 96 3.75 -17.98 -17.68
N ARG A 97 2.85 -18.90 -17.31
CA ARG A 97 3.19 -20.14 -16.60
C ARG A 97 2.92 -21.39 -17.44
N LEU A 98 3.90 -22.25 -17.48
CA LEU A 98 3.83 -23.59 -18.05
C LEU A 98 3.83 -24.63 -16.92
N TRP A 99 3.09 -25.70 -17.11
CA TRP A 99 2.86 -26.67 -16.03
C TRP A 99 3.72 -27.92 -16.14
N THR A 100 4.49 -28.05 -17.23
CA THR A 100 5.44 -29.16 -17.42
C THR A 100 6.79 -28.64 -17.89
N GLN A 101 7.85 -29.25 -17.40
CA GLN A 101 9.22 -28.95 -17.83
C GLN A 101 9.41 -29.18 -19.32
N ALA A 102 8.82 -30.25 -19.84
CA ALA A 102 8.95 -30.62 -21.24
C ALA A 102 8.40 -29.55 -22.21
N GLU A 103 7.25 -28.92 -21.85
CA GLU A 103 6.71 -27.78 -22.62
C GLU A 103 7.66 -26.57 -22.60
N ALA A 104 8.20 -26.25 -21.43
CA ALA A 104 9.12 -25.11 -21.29
C ALA A 104 10.41 -25.35 -22.09
N GLU A 105 10.98 -26.53 -22.00
CA GLU A 105 12.18 -26.91 -22.76
C GLU A 105 11.93 -26.94 -24.27
N ALA A 106 10.78 -27.47 -24.72
CA ALA A 106 10.42 -27.48 -26.13
C ALA A 106 10.33 -26.07 -26.71
N ILE A 107 9.70 -25.14 -25.98
CA ILE A 107 9.62 -23.71 -26.36
C ILE A 107 11.04 -23.11 -26.40
N ALA A 108 11.82 -23.31 -25.34
CA ALA A 108 13.16 -22.74 -25.26
C ALA A 108 14.09 -23.24 -26.38
N GLN A 109 14.01 -24.51 -26.74
CA GLN A 109 14.77 -25.08 -27.84
C GLN A 109 14.29 -24.58 -29.22
N ALA A 110 12.97 -24.48 -29.40
CA ALA A 110 12.39 -24.02 -30.66
C ALA A 110 12.80 -22.59 -31.02
N VAL A 111 12.84 -21.70 -30.02
CA VAL A 111 13.13 -20.26 -30.23
C VAL A 111 14.61 -19.92 -30.20
N ARG A 112 15.48 -20.84 -29.77
CA ARG A 112 16.91 -20.58 -29.62
C ARG A 112 17.54 -20.16 -30.97
N SER A 113 18.31 -19.04 -30.91
CA SER A 113 19.00 -18.43 -32.05
C SER A 113 18.08 -18.05 -33.23
N ARG A 114 16.79 -17.85 -32.97
CA ARG A 114 15.84 -17.36 -33.96
C ARG A 114 15.68 -15.84 -33.88
N SER A 115 15.43 -15.22 -35.01
CA SER A 115 15.03 -13.82 -35.09
C SER A 115 13.57 -13.67 -34.68
N GLY A 116 13.26 -12.52 -34.06
CA GLY A 116 11.90 -12.18 -33.70
C GLY A 116 11.44 -10.87 -34.33
N THR A 117 10.16 -10.75 -34.57
CA THR A 117 9.51 -9.50 -34.98
C THR A 117 9.01 -8.78 -33.74
N VAL A 118 9.39 -7.51 -33.60
CA VAL A 118 9.05 -6.69 -32.42
C VAL A 118 7.89 -5.77 -32.71
N ARG A 119 6.91 -5.75 -31.82
CA ARG A 119 5.86 -4.74 -31.75
C ARG A 119 5.96 -4.05 -30.42
N GLU A 120 6.04 -2.72 -30.45
CA GLU A 120 6.15 -1.88 -29.25
C GLU A 120 5.01 -0.89 -29.18
N GLU A 121 4.42 -0.74 -27.99
CA GLU A 121 3.41 0.25 -27.71
C GLU A 121 3.79 1.00 -26.43
N ALA A 122 3.88 2.32 -26.52
CA ALA A 122 4.12 3.20 -25.39
C ALA A 122 2.87 4.01 -25.06
N LYS A 123 2.45 3.98 -23.78
CA LYS A 123 1.27 4.71 -23.31
C LYS A 123 1.62 5.57 -22.10
N PRO A 124 1.12 6.81 -22.03
CA PRO A 124 1.22 7.60 -20.82
C PRO A 124 0.36 6.98 -19.72
N SER A 125 0.88 6.99 -18.51
CA SER A 125 0.19 6.52 -17.29
C SER A 125 0.41 7.51 -16.17
N THR A 126 -0.58 7.72 -15.33
CA THR A 126 -0.48 8.60 -14.18
C THR A 126 -0.73 7.84 -12.88
N GLN A 127 0.00 8.20 -11.84
CA GLN A 127 -0.16 7.63 -10.51
C GLN A 127 -0.43 8.76 -9.52
N ALA A 128 -1.63 8.78 -8.95
CA ALA A 128 -1.97 9.73 -7.90
C ALA A 128 -1.21 9.40 -6.61
N SER A 129 -0.95 10.43 -5.78
CA SER A 129 -0.38 10.23 -4.44
C SER A 129 -1.25 9.28 -3.62
N PRO A 130 -0.69 8.52 -2.67
CA PRO A 130 -1.51 7.86 -1.65
C PRO A 130 -2.36 8.88 -0.88
N LEU A 131 -3.51 8.42 -0.33
CA LEU A 131 -4.33 9.26 0.56
C LEU A 131 -3.62 9.51 1.89
N LEU A 132 -4.14 10.45 2.68
CA LEU A 132 -3.69 10.71 4.05
C LEU A 132 -3.75 9.44 4.91
N TYR A 133 -3.09 9.46 6.06
CA TYR A 133 -3.06 8.32 6.97
C TYR A 133 -4.30 8.21 7.83
N ASP A 134 -4.88 7.02 7.88
CA ASP A 134 -5.56 6.45 9.03
C ASP A 134 -4.54 5.74 9.94
N LEU A 135 -4.98 5.25 11.09
CA LEU A 135 -4.08 4.53 12.01
C LEU A 135 -3.48 3.27 11.37
N THR A 136 -4.29 2.48 10.68
CA THR A 136 -3.85 1.20 10.11
C THR A 136 -2.81 1.39 9.01
N THR A 137 -3.03 2.34 8.10
CA THR A 137 -2.06 2.63 7.03
C THR A 137 -0.77 3.23 7.58
N LEU A 138 -0.84 4.09 8.62
CA LEU A 138 0.35 4.59 9.29
C LEU A 138 1.15 3.46 9.95
N GLN A 139 0.47 2.54 10.65
CA GLN A 139 1.13 1.39 11.28
C GLN A 139 1.81 0.47 10.26
N ARG A 140 1.13 0.20 9.12
CA ARG A 140 1.70 -0.64 8.05
C ARG A 140 2.95 -0.02 7.44
N GLU A 141 2.92 1.26 7.12
CA GLU A 141 4.07 1.94 6.52
C GLU A 141 5.22 2.13 7.51
N ALA A 142 4.93 2.48 8.76
CA ALA A 142 5.94 2.55 9.82
C ALA A 142 6.60 1.18 10.10
N ASN A 143 5.84 0.10 10.01
CA ASN A 143 6.39 -1.25 10.11
C ASN A 143 7.30 -1.60 8.92
N SER A 144 6.84 -1.33 7.69
CA SER A 144 7.63 -1.60 6.48
C SER A 144 8.94 -0.82 6.44
N ARG A 145 8.93 0.47 6.84
CA ARG A 145 10.11 1.34 6.76
C ARG A 145 11.06 1.23 7.96
N PHE A 146 10.51 1.07 9.15
CA PHE A 146 11.26 1.20 10.40
C PHE A 146 11.19 -0.05 11.29
N GLY A 147 10.42 -1.08 10.92
CA GLY A 147 10.19 -2.25 11.75
C GLY A 147 9.35 -1.99 13.00
N PHE A 148 8.66 -0.86 13.09
CA PHE A 148 7.84 -0.53 14.25
C PHE A 148 6.62 -1.44 14.33
N SER A 149 6.37 -2.02 15.53
CA SER A 149 5.13 -2.74 15.76
C SER A 149 3.92 -1.82 15.72
N ALA A 150 2.73 -2.36 15.48
CA ALA A 150 1.49 -1.58 15.52
C ALA A 150 1.31 -0.88 16.88
N LYS A 151 1.65 -1.55 17.99
CA LYS A 151 1.61 -1.00 19.35
C LYS A 151 2.60 0.16 19.51
N THR A 152 3.84 -0.01 19.05
CA THR A 152 4.88 1.02 19.10
C THR A 152 4.48 2.24 18.28
N THR A 153 4.00 2.05 17.05
CA THR A 153 3.54 3.15 16.18
C THR A 153 2.42 3.95 16.83
N LEU A 154 1.42 3.27 17.41
CA LEU A 154 0.33 3.95 18.12
C LEU A 154 0.84 4.73 19.32
N SER A 155 1.74 4.16 20.13
CA SER A 155 2.31 4.85 21.29
C SER A 155 3.05 6.13 20.89
N ILE A 156 3.86 6.06 19.82
CA ILE A 156 4.57 7.23 19.29
C ILE A 156 3.58 8.28 18.77
N ALA A 157 2.58 7.86 17.99
CA ALA A 157 1.56 8.77 17.45
C ALA A 157 0.75 9.44 18.57
N GLN A 158 0.43 8.72 19.65
CA GLN A 158 -0.20 9.28 20.83
C GLN A 158 0.69 10.32 21.54
N ALA A 159 1.99 10.06 21.68
CA ALA A 159 2.92 11.03 22.24
C ALA A 159 3.00 12.30 21.37
N LEU A 160 3.04 12.17 20.05
CA LEU A 160 3.03 13.29 19.11
C LEU A 160 1.72 14.11 19.20
N TYR A 161 0.60 13.45 19.48
CA TYR A 161 -0.70 14.11 19.69
C TYR A 161 -0.82 14.70 21.09
N GLU A 162 -0.59 13.93 22.16
CA GLU A 162 -0.91 14.32 23.54
C GLU A 162 0.17 15.21 24.17
N LYS A 163 1.45 14.83 24.02
CA LYS A 163 2.59 15.51 24.62
C LYS A 163 3.07 16.68 23.77
N HIS A 164 3.33 16.41 22.49
CA HIS A 164 3.94 17.37 21.58
C HIS A 164 2.91 18.26 20.86
N LYS A 165 1.65 17.82 20.76
CA LYS A 165 0.55 18.54 20.08
C LYS A 165 0.80 18.80 18.58
N VAL A 166 1.68 18.02 17.95
CA VAL A 166 2.12 18.23 16.56
C VAL A 166 1.38 17.36 15.53
N LEU A 167 0.59 16.38 15.98
CA LEU A 167 -0.30 15.59 15.13
C LEU A 167 -1.75 15.70 15.59
N THR A 168 -2.68 15.42 14.68
CA THR A 168 -4.10 15.22 14.99
C THR A 168 -4.33 13.88 15.68
N TYR A 169 -5.54 13.63 16.16
CA TYR A 169 -5.89 12.42 16.91
C TYR A 169 -5.59 11.13 16.11
N PRO A 170 -4.76 10.22 16.64
CA PRO A 170 -4.24 9.12 15.83
C PRO A 170 -5.18 7.91 15.70
N ARG A 171 -6.21 7.79 16.53
CA ARG A 171 -7.16 6.67 16.46
C ARG A 171 -8.32 7.00 15.52
N THR A 172 -8.03 7.02 14.24
CA THR A 172 -9.00 7.32 13.18
C THR A 172 -8.92 6.27 12.08
N ASP A 173 -10.04 6.00 11.45
CA ASP A 173 -10.18 5.20 10.23
C ASP A 173 -10.34 6.08 8.98
N ALA A 174 -10.46 7.40 9.15
CA ALA A 174 -10.61 8.34 8.06
C ALA A 174 -9.27 8.68 7.41
N ARG A 175 -9.31 8.86 6.08
CA ARG A 175 -8.18 9.26 5.24
C ARG A 175 -8.47 10.55 4.47
N ALA A 176 -9.46 11.31 4.93
CA ALA A 176 -9.93 12.57 4.38
C ALA A 176 -9.92 13.66 5.44
N LEU A 177 -10.01 14.90 4.99
CA LEU A 177 -10.15 16.11 5.81
C LEU A 177 -11.56 16.68 5.65
N PRO A 178 -12.05 17.45 6.65
CA PRO A 178 -13.31 18.19 6.53
C PRO A 178 -13.26 19.19 5.35
N GLU A 179 -14.41 19.48 4.77
CA GLU A 179 -14.51 20.37 3.61
C GLU A 179 -14.09 21.81 3.93
N ASP A 180 -14.24 22.25 5.17
CA ASP A 180 -13.81 23.55 5.69
C ASP A 180 -12.31 23.61 6.06
N TYR A 181 -11.59 22.49 5.99
CA TYR A 181 -10.17 22.40 6.38
C TYR A 181 -9.18 22.91 5.31
N VAL A 182 -9.65 23.37 4.15
CA VAL A 182 -8.77 23.88 3.07
C VAL A 182 -7.86 25.00 3.55
N SER A 183 -8.39 25.95 4.34
CA SER A 183 -7.62 27.05 4.90
C SER A 183 -6.60 26.56 5.94
N VAL A 184 -7.00 25.64 6.82
CA VAL A 184 -6.11 25.04 7.84
C VAL A 184 -4.99 24.24 7.16
N ALA A 185 -5.28 23.50 6.09
CA ALA A 185 -4.26 22.77 5.33
C ALA A 185 -3.21 23.72 4.74
N LYS A 186 -3.61 24.89 4.22
CA LYS A 186 -2.68 25.91 3.73
C LYS A 186 -1.81 26.47 4.87
N GLN A 187 -2.43 26.84 5.99
CA GLN A 187 -1.70 27.31 7.17
C GLN A 187 -0.71 26.26 7.72
N THR A 188 -1.09 24.97 7.69
CA THR A 188 -0.18 23.89 8.07
C THR A 188 1.01 23.80 7.12
N LEU A 189 0.79 23.94 5.81
CA LEU A 189 1.89 24.00 4.84
C LEU A 189 2.76 25.25 5.03
N GLU A 190 2.19 26.39 5.39
CA GLU A 190 2.93 27.63 5.73
C GLU A 190 3.84 27.40 6.95
N MET A 191 3.32 26.75 7.99
CA MET A 191 4.11 26.35 9.15
C MET A 191 5.27 25.41 8.76
N ILE A 192 5.02 24.41 7.91
CA ILE A 192 6.06 23.50 7.45
C ILE A 192 7.08 24.21 6.54
N ALA A 193 6.65 25.18 5.73
CA ALA A 193 7.51 25.93 4.85
C ALA A 193 8.40 26.96 5.58
N ALA A 194 8.08 27.28 6.85
CA ALA A 194 8.88 28.21 7.63
C ALA A 194 10.30 27.66 7.89
N GLU A 195 11.31 28.55 7.87
CA GLU A 195 12.73 28.19 8.07
C GLU A 195 13.05 27.59 9.46
N SER A 196 12.09 27.66 10.38
CA SER A 196 12.23 27.16 11.76
C SER A 196 12.06 25.65 11.93
N MET A 197 11.80 24.90 10.84
CA MET A 197 11.66 23.44 10.93
C MET A 197 13.02 22.78 11.25
N PRO A 198 13.08 21.91 12.28
CA PRO A 198 14.35 21.33 12.72
C PRO A 198 14.84 20.20 11.81
N GLY A 199 16.17 20.16 11.57
CA GLY A 199 16.90 19.03 11.03
C GLY A 199 16.37 18.48 9.68
N PRO A 200 16.13 17.18 9.58
CA PRO A 200 15.71 16.54 8.33
C PRO A 200 14.40 17.07 7.74
N LEU A 201 13.54 17.66 8.59
CA LEU A 201 12.28 18.27 8.17
C LEU A 201 12.46 19.56 7.37
N GLN A 202 13.67 20.16 7.43
CA GLN A 202 13.98 21.39 6.68
C GLN A 202 13.93 21.15 5.15
N GLU A 203 14.28 19.96 4.67
CA GLU A 203 14.15 19.62 3.25
C GLU A 203 12.70 19.66 2.77
N LEU A 204 11.74 19.33 3.66
CA LEU A 204 10.32 19.33 3.36
C LEU A 204 9.74 20.75 3.28
N SER A 205 10.40 21.76 3.86
CA SER A 205 9.97 23.16 3.79
C SER A 205 9.87 23.66 2.34
N ARG A 206 10.83 23.26 1.51
CA ARG A 206 10.85 23.59 0.07
C ARG A 206 9.65 23.02 -0.66
N HIS A 207 9.29 21.77 -0.34
CA HIS A 207 8.15 21.11 -0.95
C HIS A 207 6.82 21.71 -0.48
N ALA A 208 6.70 22.07 0.79
CA ALA A 208 5.53 22.77 1.32
C ALA A 208 5.36 24.15 0.68
N GLY A 209 6.45 24.93 0.58
CA GLY A 209 6.46 26.21 -0.11
C GLY A 209 6.07 26.11 -1.60
N LYS A 210 6.55 25.08 -2.29
CA LYS A 210 6.16 24.80 -3.68
C LYS A 210 4.66 24.46 -3.79
N ALA A 211 4.12 23.67 -2.86
CA ALA A 211 2.69 23.34 -2.89
C ALA A 211 1.80 24.57 -2.72
N LEU A 212 2.23 25.54 -1.91
CA LEU A 212 1.54 26.80 -1.71
C LEU A 212 1.65 27.71 -2.95
N SER A 213 2.87 27.98 -3.40
CA SER A 213 3.13 28.91 -4.51
C SER A 213 2.52 28.45 -5.83
N ALA A 214 2.48 27.13 -6.08
CA ALA A 214 1.87 26.53 -7.24
C ALA A 214 0.34 26.30 -7.10
N GLY A 215 -0.26 26.64 -5.95
CA GLY A 215 -1.70 26.51 -5.72
C GLY A 215 -2.20 25.06 -5.75
N TYR A 216 -1.42 24.11 -5.25
CA TYR A 216 -1.78 22.68 -5.28
C TYR A 216 -2.90 22.32 -4.31
N VAL A 217 -3.11 23.10 -3.25
CA VAL A 217 -4.19 22.88 -2.28
C VAL A 217 -5.53 23.31 -2.86
N LYS A 218 -6.27 22.35 -3.38
CA LYS A 218 -7.59 22.56 -3.99
C LYS A 218 -8.67 21.78 -3.24
N PRO A 219 -9.92 22.29 -3.15
CA PRO A 219 -11.04 21.63 -2.47
C PRO A 219 -11.57 20.45 -3.30
N THR A 220 -10.82 19.35 -3.35
CA THR A 220 -11.20 18.15 -4.10
C THR A 220 -11.84 17.12 -3.18
N LYS A 221 -12.90 16.45 -3.63
CA LYS A 221 -13.59 15.35 -2.91
C LYS A 221 -12.67 14.15 -2.63
N ARG A 222 -11.50 14.12 -3.23
CA ARG A 222 -10.49 13.10 -2.93
C ARG A 222 -9.87 13.30 -1.54
N ILE A 223 -9.68 14.56 -1.13
CA ILE A 223 -8.97 14.97 0.08
C ILE A 223 -9.95 15.55 1.12
N PHE A 224 -10.85 16.42 0.69
CA PHE A 224 -11.79 17.15 1.54
C PHE A 224 -13.20 16.62 1.31
N ASP A 225 -13.68 15.76 2.21
CA ASP A 225 -14.96 15.07 2.03
C ASP A 225 -15.53 14.63 3.38
N ASN A 226 -16.54 15.34 3.85
CA ASN A 226 -17.20 15.05 5.12
C ASN A 226 -17.84 13.67 5.15
N SER A 227 -18.27 13.13 4.00
CA SER A 227 -18.88 11.79 3.93
C SER A 227 -17.91 10.63 4.24
N LYS A 228 -16.61 10.89 4.22
CA LYS A 228 -15.54 9.92 4.53
C LYS A 228 -14.99 10.05 5.94
N ILE A 229 -15.64 10.85 6.78
CA ILE A 229 -15.23 11.11 8.16
C ILE A 229 -16.36 10.70 9.08
N SER A 230 -16.04 9.85 10.07
CA SER A 230 -16.98 9.46 11.12
C SER A 230 -16.84 10.41 12.31
N ASP A 231 -15.98 10.06 13.26
CA ASP A 231 -15.74 10.84 14.49
C ASP A 231 -14.50 11.74 14.37
N HIS A 232 -13.48 11.26 13.65
CA HIS A 232 -12.19 11.93 13.49
C HIS A 232 -11.74 11.88 12.04
N PHE A 233 -11.07 12.95 11.58
CA PHE A 233 -10.46 13.00 10.26
C PHE A 233 -9.05 12.39 10.26
N ALA A 234 -8.38 12.40 9.11
CA ALA A 234 -7.07 11.80 8.90
C ALA A 234 -5.97 12.34 9.84
N ILE A 235 -4.93 11.54 10.04
CA ILE A 235 -3.74 11.92 10.80
C ILE A 235 -2.90 12.88 9.95
N ILE A 236 -2.79 14.14 10.41
CA ILE A 236 -2.02 15.20 9.76
C ILE A 236 -1.22 16.01 10.78
N PRO A 237 -0.19 16.77 10.35
CA PRO A 237 0.46 17.75 11.20
C PRO A 237 -0.52 18.85 11.63
N THR A 238 -0.34 19.37 12.84
CA THR A 238 -1.06 20.54 13.33
C THR A 238 -0.33 21.84 12.94
N LEU A 239 -0.86 22.97 13.36
CA LEU A 239 -0.20 24.28 13.19
C LEU A 239 1.02 24.47 14.12
N GLN A 240 1.29 23.52 14.99
CA GLN A 240 2.41 23.60 15.93
C GLN A 240 3.66 22.94 15.37
N ALA A 241 4.75 23.71 15.26
CA ALA A 241 6.05 23.16 14.89
C ALA A 241 6.63 22.26 16.00
N PRO A 242 7.26 21.14 15.65
CA PRO A 242 7.89 20.25 16.62
C PRO A 242 9.14 20.92 17.23
N LYS A 243 9.35 20.77 18.57
CA LYS A 243 10.50 21.38 19.24
C LYS A 243 11.57 20.38 19.63
N ALA A 244 11.24 19.31 20.29
CA ALA A 244 12.19 18.34 20.84
C ALA A 244 11.63 16.91 20.68
N LEU A 245 11.73 16.36 19.49
CA LEU A 245 11.32 14.99 19.21
C LEU A 245 12.50 14.04 19.43
N THR A 246 12.22 12.88 19.99
CA THR A 246 13.15 11.76 19.97
C THR A 246 13.33 11.26 18.51
N GLU A 247 14.36 10.48 18.24
CA GLU A 247 14.62 9.95 16.89
C GLU A 247 13.41 9.18 16.32
N ILE A 248 12.78 8.32 17.12
CA ILE A 248 11.62 7.54 16.70
C ILE A 248 10.37 8.41 16.48
N GLU A 249 10.18 9.44 17.30
CA GLU A 249 9.09 10.43 17.14
C GLU A 249 9.33 11.25 15.86
N ALA A 250 10.57 11.67 15.60
CA ALA A 250 10.94 12.40 14.38
C ALA A 250 10.70 11.55 13.11
N LYS A 251 11.07 10.27 13.12
CA LYS A 251 10.80 9.34 12.00
C LYS A 251 9.32 9.23 11.68
N LEU A 252 8.47 9.05 12.69
CA LEU A 252 7.04 8.94 12.47
C LEU A 252 6.42 10.28 12.04
N TYR A 253 6.87 11.39 12.62
CA TYR A 253 6.42 12.72 12.24
C TYR A 253 6.79 13.05 10.79
N ASP A 254 8.04 12.78 10.36
CA ASP A 254 8.51 12.96 8.99
C ASP A 254 7.63 12.19 7.99
N LEU A 255 7.28 10.94 8.33
CA LEU A 255 6.40 10.11 7.50
C LEU A 255 5.03 10.78 7.28
N VAL A 256 4.43 11.32 8.35
CA VAL A 256 3.13 12.00 8.28
C VAL A 256 3.24 13.31 7.49
N VAL A 257 4.29 14.10 7.71
CA VAL A 257 4.52 15.37 7.00
C VAL A 257 4.71 15.13 5.50
N LYS A 258 5.54 14.15 5.11
CA LYS A 258 5.73 13.76 3.71
C LYS A 258 4.41 13.40 3.03
N ARG A 259 3.58 12.60 3.69
CA ARG A 259 2.27 12.20 3.19
C ARG A 259 1.32 13.38 3.06
N PHE A 260 1.32 14.26 4.03
CA PHE A 260 0.50 15.48 4.04
C PHE A 260 0.86 16.42 2.89
N ILE A 261 2.13 16.64 2.63
CA ILE A 261 2.58 17.46 1.50
C ILE A 261 2.24 16.76 0.18
N ALA A 262 2.59 15.48 0.05
CA ALA A 262 2.46 14.70 -1.18
C ALA A 262 1.00 14.59 -1.67
N VAL A 263 0.02 14.57 -0.76
CA VAL A 263 -1.40 14.42 -1.14
C VAL A 263 -1.90 15.57 -1.99
N PHE A 264 -1.31 16.75 -1.88
CA PHE A 264 -1.68 17.95 -2.65
C PHE A 264 -0.95 18.05 -3.98
N TYR A 265 0.17 17.36 -4.14
CA TYR A 265 0.94 17.39 -5.38
C TYR A 265 0.19 16.76 -6.56
N PRO A 266 0.51 17.16 -7.80
CA PRO A 266 0.00 16.49 -8.98
C PRO A 266 0.44 15.02 -9.03
N SER A 267 -0.29 14.21 -9.79
CA SER A 267 0.07 12.82 -10.03
C SER A 267 1.48 12.69 -10.63
N ALA A 268 2.18 11.63 -10.31
CA ALA A 268 3.37 11.23 -11.04
C ALA A 268 2.98 10.75 -12.43
N GLU A 269 3.78 11.07 -13.44
CA GLU A 269 3.54 10.72 -14.84
C GLU A 269 4.62 9.75 -15.30
N PHE A 270 4.19 8.68 -15.94
CA PHE A 270 5.05 7.63 -16.47
C PHE A 270 4.77 7.40 -17.94
N MET A 271 5.80 6.97 -18.66
CA MET A 271 5.64 6.33 -19.95
C MET A 271 5.79 4.82 -19.73
N VAL A 272 4.71 4.07 -19.96
CA VAL A 272 4.70 2.61 -19.85
C VAL A 272 4.82 2.04 -21.25
N THR A 273 5.90 1.30 -21.49
CA THR A 273 6.17 0.63 -22.76
C THR A 273 5.92 -0.85 -22.61
N THR A 274 5.09 -1.40 -23.48
CA THR A 274 4.91 -2.85 -23.63
C THR A 274 5.50 -3.26 -24.97
N ARG A 275 6.49 -4.14 -24.95
CA ARG A 275 7.13 -4.70 -26.12
C ARG A 275 6.75 -6.18 -26.20
N VAL A 276 6.25 -6.61 -27.36
CA VAL A 276 5.97 -8.01 -27.67
C VAL A 276 6.87 -8.44 -28.80
N THR A 277 7.72 -9.41 -28.51
CA THR A 277 8.59 -10.06 -29.50
C THR A 277 7.94 -11.37 -29.94
N GLN A 278 7.66 -11.51 -31.20
CA GLN A 278 7.08 -12.70 -31.82
C GLN A 278 8.19 -13.50 -32.53
N VAL A 279 8.34 -14.76 -32.17
CA VAL A 279 9.32 -15.66 -32.74
C VAL A 279 8.59 -16.80 -33.42
N GLU A 280 8.76 -16.90 -34.73
CA GLU A 280 8.22 -18.02 -35.55
C GLU A 280 9.13 -19.23 -35.42
N ALA A 281 8.63 -20.34 -34.87
CA ALA A 281 9.40 -21.56 -34.70
C ALA A 281 8.49 -22.78 -34.71
N ALA A 282 8.92 -23.88 -35.39
CA ALA A 282 8.21 -25.14 -35.45
C ALA A 282 6.73 -25.05 -35.88
N GLY A 283 6.40 -24.07 -36.74
CA GLY A 283 5.03 -23.83 -37.23
C GLY A 283 4.10 -23.12 -36.22
N GLN A 284 4.67 -22.58 -35.18
CA GLN A 284 3.97 -21.80 -34.12
C GLN A 284 4.61 -20.45 -33.90
N THR A 285 3.81 -19.48 -33.47
CA THR A 285 4.28 -18.15 -33.06
C THR A 285 4.41 -18.13 -31.54
N HIS A 286 5.61 -17.93 -31.05
CA HIS A 286 5.89 -17.75 -29.62
C HIS A 286 5.97 -16.26 -29.28
N HIS A 287 5.31 -15.86 -28.20
CA HIS A 287 5.21 -14.46 -27.79
C HIS A 287 6.01 -14.23 -26.51
N PHE A 288 6.84 -13.18 -26.51
CA PHE A 288 7.62 -12.75 -25.35
C PHE A 288 7.28 -11.30 -25.04
N GLN A 289 6.94 -11.02 -23.79
CA GLN A 289 6.60 -9.68 -23.34
C GLN A 289 7.71 -9.09 -22.50
N THR A 290 8.04 -7.83 -22.79
CA THR A 290 8.91 -6.96 -21.99
C THR A 290 8.12 -5.72 -21.61
N ASN A 291 8.17 -5.34 -20.34
CA ASN A 291 7.53 -4.12 -19.85
C ASN A 291 8.60 -3.15 -19.36
N GLY A 292 8.48 -1.89 -19.76
CA GLY A 292 9.27 -0.79 -19.29
C GLY A 292 8.37 0.30 -18.69
N LYS A 293 8.82 0.92 -17.62
CA LYS A 293 8.13 2.06 -17.01
C LYS A 293 9.16 3.16 -16.73
N VAL A 294 9.04 4.30 -17.38
CA VAL A 294 9.94 5.43 -17.24
C VAL A 294 9.19 6.57 -16.56
N LEU A 295 9.77 7.12 -15.49
CA LEU A 295 9.23 8.29 -14.79
C LEU A 295 9.50 9.54 -15.64
N VAL A 296 8.42 10.17 -16.14
CA VAL A 296 8.47 11.39 -16.95
C VAL A 296 8.40 12.64 -16.08
N ASN A 297 7.46 12.64 -15.13
CA ASN A 297 7.30 13.74 -14.18
C ASN A 297 7.07 13.14 -12.77
N PRO A 298 7.94 13.44 -11.81
CA PRO A 298 7.84 12.83 -10.48
C PRO A 298 6.57 13.22 -9.71
N GLY A 299 5.95 14.39 -10.02
CA GLY A 299 4.76 14.82 -9.28
C GLY A 299 4.95 14.73 -7.76
N TRP A 300 4.04 14.03 -7.08
CA TRP A 300 4.11 13.81 -5.62
C TRP A 300 5.33 13.03 -5.15
N MET A 301 5.91 12.19 -5.99
CA MET A 301 7.10 11.38 -5.65
C MET A 301 8.32 12.26 -5.35
N ALA A 302 8.36 13.48 -5.87
CA ALA A 302 9.42 14.45 -5.55
C ALA A 302 9.54 14.74 -4.05
N VAL A 303 8.44 14.63 -3.29
CA VAL A 303 8.43 14.83 -1.83
C VAL A 303 9.19 13.72 -1.09
N TYR A 304 9.27 12.53 -1.67
CA TYR A 304 9.97 11.37 -1.12
C TYR A 304 11.42 11.24 -1.62
N GLY A 305 11.83 12.12 -2.54
CA GLY A 305 13.18 12.12 -3.08
C GLY A 305 13.57 10.82 -3.80
N LYS A 306 14.82 10.40 -3.61
CA LYS A 306 15.35 9.16 -4.23
C LYS A 306 14.70 7.87 -3.71
N GLU A 307 14.05 7.90 -2.56
CA GLU A 307 13.38 6.73 -1.96
C GLU A 307 12.17 6.27 -2.77
N ALA A 308 11.50 7.19 -3.46
CA ALA A 308 10.33 6.86 -4.28
C ALA A 308 10.71 6.25 -5.65
N ALA A 309 11.91 6.52 -6.14
CA ALA A 309 12.39 6.00 -7.43
C ALA A 309 12.87 4.54 -7.36
N GLY A 310 13.07 3.99 -6.17
CA GLY A 310 13.65 2.66 -5.94
C GLY A 310 12.66 1.51 -5.78
N GLU A 311 11.39 1.77 -5.51
CA GLU A 311 10.40 0.72 -5.23
C GLU A 311 9.50 0.36 -6.44
N ASP A 312 9.52 1.15 -7.53
CA ASP A 312 8.64 0.97 -8.71
C ASP A 312 9.37 1.06 -10.07
N ALA A 313 10.71 0.99 -10.10
CA ALA A 313 11.48 1.05 -11.35
C ALA A 313 11.78 -0.34 -11.90
#